data_13f94764f579dbfaf3213b0bb9050e2b
#
_entry.id   13f94764f579dbfaf3213b0bb9050e2b
#
_cell.length_a   1.000
_cell.length_b   1.000
_cell.length_c   1.000
_cell.angle_alpha   90.00
_cell.angle_beta   90.00
_cell.angle_gamma   90.00
#
_symmetry.space_group_name_H-M   'P 1'
#
loop_
_entity.id
_entity.type
_entity.pdbx_description
1 polymer ?
#
loop_
_entity_poly.entity_id
_entity_poly.type
_entity_poly.pdbx_seq_one_letter_code
_entity_poly.pdbx_strand_id
1 'polypeptide(L)'
;VSILFIYSVYTFFSLTPYQYTYLNIFSGKFSESHKKFESDYWGTSIKELLTKTNFENNNQVNLAICGIGKGNVKYYLKKLNIRNVKIVSFDENYDYIIMTNRVFWNSNVKNLKDLNTCFDQFSGNTISSVKRRGLTLSLIRSNII
;
A
#
# COMPACT_ATOMS: atom_id res chain seq x y z
N VAL A 1 -31.23 5.25 -17.06
CA VAL A 1 -30.92 5.93 -15.77
C VAL A 1 -30.73 4.90 -14.66
N SER A 2 -31.64 3.92 -14.51
CA SER A 2 -31.61 2.93 -13.42
C SER A 2 -30.35 2.06 -13.40
N ILE A 3 -29.83 1.64 -14.55
CA ILE A 3 -28.65 0.78 -14.66
C ILE A 3 -27.39 1.53 -14.18
N LEU A 4 -27.23 2.79 -14.55
CA LEU A 4 -26.10 3.63 -14.12
C LEU A 4 -26.16 3.88 -12.61
N PHE A 5 -27.34 4.06 -12.07
CA PHE A 5 -27.53 4.24 -10.63
C PHE A 5 -27.14 2.98 -9.86
N ILE A 6 -27.62 1.80 -10.27
CA ILE A 6 -27.27 0.52 -9.67
C ILE A 6 -25.77 0.27 -9.72
N TYR A 7 -25.13 0.55 -10.86
CA TYR A 7 -23.68 0.42 -11.01
C TYR A 7 -22.93 1.36 -10.05
N SER A 8 -23.36 2.60 -9.90
CA SER A 8 -22.75 3.57 -9.00
C SER A 8 -22.87 3.16 -7.54
N VAL A 9 -24.04 2.68 -7.13
CA VAL A 9 -24.28 2.16 -5.77
C VAL A 9 -23.39 0.93 -5.50
N TYR A 10 -23.36 -0.03 -6.41
CA TYR A 10 -22.49 -1.20 -6.30
C TYR A 10 -21.01 -0.80 -6.17
N THR A 11 -20.55 0.12 -7.02
CA THR A 11 -19.16 0.59 -7.00
C THR A 11 -18.83 1.29 -5.69
N PHE A 12 -19.72 2.14 -5.19
CA PHE A 12 -19.55 2.82 -3.92
C PHE A 12 -19.33 1.83 -2.77
N PHE A 13 -20.21 0.84 -2.62
CA PHE A 13 -20.08 -0.15 -1.54
C PHE A 13 -18.88 -1.07 -1.73
N SER A 14 -18.55 -1.47 -2.96
CA SER A 14 -17.42 -2.37 -3.22
C SER A 14 -16.04 -1.73 -2.97
N LEU A 15 -15.96 -0.40 -2.98
CA LEU A 15 -14.73 0.34 -2.68
C LEU A 15 -14.66 0.78 -1.21
N THR A 16 -15.73 0.67 -0.44
CA THR A 16 -15.75 1.11 0.96
C THR A 16 -14.62 0.45 1.78
N PRO A 17 -13.90 1.22 2.61
CA PRO A 17 -13.99 2.68 2.84
C PRO A 17 -13.11 3.56 1.93
N TYR A 18 -12.62 3.03 0.83
CA TYR A 18 -11.63 3.68 -0.05
C TYR A 18 -12.25 4.23 -1.34
N GLN A 19 -13.41 4.92 -1.25
CA GLN A 19 -14.15 5.47 -2.40
C GLN A 19 -13.31 6.43 -3.23
N TYR A 20 -12.34 7.12 -2.63
CA TYR A 20 -11.41 8.02 -3.33
C TYR A 20 -10.53 7.29 -4.37
N THR A 21 -10.45 5.97 -4.33
CA THR A 21 -9.72 5.18 -5.34
C THR A 21 -10.55 4.93 -6.60
N TYR A 22 -11.79 5.44 -6.65
CA TYR A 22 -12.68 5.26 -7.79
C TYR A 22 -12.06 5.83 -9.06
N LEU A 23 -12.02 5.00 -10.08
CA LEU A 23 -11.70 5.39 -11.45
C LEU A 23 -12.90 5.03 -12.34
N ASN A 24 -13.18 5.90 -13.30
CA ASN A 24 -14.28 5.65 -14.23
C ASN A 24 -13.98 4.45 -15.14
N ILE A 25 -15.04 3.90 -15.77
CA ILE A 25 -14.94 2.70 -16.61
C ILE A 25 -13.98 2.87 -17.80
N PHE A 26 -13.73 4.12 -18.24
CA PHE A 26 -12.83 4.43 -19.35
C PHE A 26 -11.35 4.36 -18.98
N SER A 27 -11.02 4.31 -17.70
CA SER A 27 -9.62 4.24 -17.22
C SER A 27 -8.97 2.86 -17.45
N GLY A 28 -9.71 1.88 -17.97
CA GLY A 28 -9.27 0.52 -18.21
C GLY A 28 -9.59 -0.44 -17.05
N LYS A 29 -8.90 -1.59 -17.02
CA LYS A 29 -9.13 -2.56 -15.96
C LYS A 29 -8.76 -1.98 -14.59
N PHE A 30 -9.72 -1.94 -13.68
CA PHE A 30 -9.56 -1.38 -12.34
C PHE A 30 -8.42 -2.07 -11.56
N SER A 31 -8.32 -3.39 -11.65
CA SER A 31 -7.27 -4.17 -10.98
C SER A 31 -5.84 -3.83 -11.43
N GLU A 32 -5.68 -3.27 -12.62
CA GLU A 32 -4.39 -2.88 -13.20
C GLU A 32 -4.10 -1.37 -13.05
N SER A 33 -5.04 -0.62 -12.50
CA SER A 33 -4.91 0.83 -12.39
C SER A 33 -3.72 1.26 -11.51
N HIS A 34 -3.28 0.40 -10.58
CA HIS A 34 -2.08 0.65 -9.78
C HIS A 34 -0.80 0.78 -10.61
N LYS A 35 -0.78 0.27 -11.85
CA LYS A 35 0.34 0.43 -12.79
C LYS A 35 0.36 1.80 -13.47
N LYS A 36 -0.75 2.53 -13.44
CA LYS A 36 -0.93 3.82 -14.13
C LYS A 36 -1.13 4.99 -13.17
N PHE A 37 -1.70 4.74 -12.00
CA PHE A 37 -2.11 5.76 -11.04
C PHE A 37 -1.70 5.37 -9.63
N GLU A 38 -1.29 6.34 -8.83
CA GLU A 38 -1.12 6.17 -7.40
C GLU A 38 -2.51 5.98 -6.76
N SER A 39 -2.77 4.81 -6.16
CA SER A 39 -4.12 4.45 -5.69
C SER A 39 -4.38 4.76 -4.22
N ASP A 40 -3.37 4.76 -3.37
CA ASP A 40 -3.51 5.11 -1.94
C ASP A 40 -2.49 6.19 -1.53
N TYR A 41 -2.60 7.35 -2.16
CA TYR A 41 -1.70 8.49 -1.94
C TYR A 41 -1.58 8.88 -0.46
N TRP A 42 -2.67 8.84 0.29
CA TRP A 42 -2.72 9.25 1.70
C TRP A 42 -2.38 8.12 2.67
N GLY A 43 -2.21 6.88 2.20
CA GLY A 43 -1.91 5.73 3.05
C GLY A 43 -3.05 5.38 4.00
N THR A 44 -4.30 5.60 3.59
CA THR A 44 -5.46 5.34 4.45
C THR A 44 -5.71 3.85 4.67
N SER A 45 -5.24 2.98 3.75
CA SER A 45 -5.32 1.53 3.87
C SER A 45 -4.34 0.95 4.90
N ILE A 46 -3.37 1.74 5.38
CA ILE A 46 -2.32 1.27 6.29
C ILE A 46 -2.87 0.78 7.61
N LYS A 47 -3.92 1.43 8.15
CA LYS A 47 -4.58 0.95 9.37
C LYS A 47 -5.08 -0.49 9.20
N GLU A 48 -5.83 -0.74 8.11
CA GLU A 48 -6.36 -2.08 7.80
C GLU A 48 -5.23 -3.08 7.58
N LEU A 49 -4.19 -2.67 6.84
CA LEU A 49 -3.03 -3.50 6.56
C LEU A 49 -2.34 -3.94 7.84
N LEU A 50 -2.00 -3.02 8.74
CA LEU A 50 -1.35 -3.32 10.02
C LEU A 50 -2.25 -4.17 10.94
N THR A 51 -3.57 -3.96 10.91
CA THR A 51 -4.50 -4.79 11.70
C THR A 51 -4.53 -6.25 11.23
N LYS A 52 -4.34 -6.48 9.91
CA LYS A 52 -4.31 -7.83 9.32
C LYS A 52 -2.94 -8.51 9.40
N THR A 53 -1.89 -7.74 9.68
CA THR A 53 -0.53 -8.27 9.69
C THR A 53 -0.18 -8.78 11.08
N ASN A 54 0.18 -10.05 11.16
CA ASN A 54 0.77 -10.61 12.37
C ASN A 54 2.29 -10.57 12.20
N PHE A 55 2.95 -9.65 12.93
CA PHE A 55 4.40 -9.65 13.03
C PHE A 55 4.80 -10.73 14.04
N GLU A 56 5.88 -11.48 13.78
CA GLU A 56 6.37 -12.53 14.65
C GLU A 56 6.46 -12.06 16.10
N ASN A 57 5.78 -12.80 17.00
CA ASN A 57 5.27 -12.27 18.26
C ASN A 57 6.33 -11.94 19.33
N ASN A 58 7.59 -12.36 19.21
CA ASN A 58 8.53 -12.27 20.33
C ASN A 58 9.84 -11.53 20.04
N ASN A 59 10.13 -11.17 18.81
CA ASN A 59 11.36 -10.48 18.44
C ASN A 59 11.08 -9.06 17.97
N GLN A 60 12.02 -8.16 18.18
CA GLN A 60 11.97 -6.83 17.59
C GLN A 60 12.14 -6.95 16.06
N VAL A 61 11.16 -6.43 15.33
CA VAL A 61 11.07 -6.46 13.87
C VAL A 61 11.46 -5.09 13.31
N ASN A 62 12.35 -5.06 12.34
CA ASN A 62 12.73 -3.87 11.60
C ASN A 62 11.78 -3.68 10.40
N LEU A 63 11.05 -2.57 10.37
CA LEU A 63 10.09 -2.25 9.34
C LEU A 63 10.56 -1.05 8.50
N ALA A 64 10.87 -1.28 7.24
CA ALA A 64 11.11 -0.22 6.26
C ALA A 64 9.77 0.32 5.71
N ILE A 65 9.81 1.52 5.14
CA ILE A 65 8.60 2.20 4.64
C ILE A 65 8.89 2.78 3.26
N CYS A 66 8.01 2.52 2.30
CA CYS A 66 8.02 3.14 0.99
C CYS A 66 6.65 3.69 0.59
N GLY A 67 6.63 4.89 0.05
CA GLY A 67 5.42 5.52 -0.49
C GLY A 67 4.46 6.12 0.55
N ILE A 68 4.82 6.09 1.84
CA ILE A 68 3.99 6.60 2.93
C ILE A 68 4.85 7.42 3.89
N GLY A 69 4.24 8.42 4.53
CA GLY A 69 4.91 9.16 5.59
C GLY A 69 5.17 8.31 6.83
N LYS A 70 6.41 8.32 7.33
CA LYS A 70 6.78 7.62 8.58
C LYS A 70 5.86 7.96 9.76
N GLY A 71 5.36 9.20 9.83
CA GLY A 71 4.42 9.65 10.85
C GLY A 71 3.10 8.87 10.86
N ASN A 72 2.54 8.57 9.68
CA ASN A 72 1.29 7.80 9.56
C ASN A 72 1.46 6.37 10.07
N VAL A 73 2.53 5.70 9.66
CA VAL A 73 2.82 4.33 10.11
C VAL A 73 3.03 4.31 11.62
N LYS A 74 3.86 5.22 12.14
CA LYS A 74 4.14 5.34 13.59
C LYS A 74 2.86 5.59 14.40
N TYR A 75 1.97 6.45 13.90
CA TYR A 75 0.68 6.72 14.54
C TYR A 75 -0.16 5.44 14.64
N TYR A 76 -0.29 4.67 13.54
CA TYR A 76 -1.10 3.45 13.56
C TYR A 76 -0.47 2.31 14.37
N LEU A 77 0.85 2.15 14.34
CA LEU A 77 1.55 1.19 15.21
C LEU A 77 1.23 1.48 16.69
N LYS A 78 1.32 2.76 17.10
CA LYS A 78 0.95 3.18 18.47
C LYS A 78 -0.52 2.93 18.77
N LYS A 79 -1.44 3.29 17.86
CA LYS A 79 -2.89 3.14 18.03
C LYS A 79 -3.32 1.67 18.14
N LEU A 80 -2.65 0.77 17.42
CA LEU A 80 -2.90 -0.68 17.43
C LEU A 80 -2.11 -1.41 18.51
N ASN A 81 -1.34 -0.67 19.34
CA ASN A 81 -0.49 -1.22 20.41
C ASN A 81 0.56 -2.24 19.92
N ILE A 82 1.04 -2.07 18.68
CA ILE A 82 2.10 -2.90 18.10
C ILE A 82 3.44 -2.31 18.56
N ARG A 83 4.11 -2.96 19.52
CA ARG A 83 5.31 -2.43 20.19
C ARG A 83 6.61 -3.07 19.73
N ASN A 84 6.54 -4.25 19.14
CA ASN A 84 7.71 -5.02 18.71
C ASN A 84 8.26 -4.58 17.33
N VAL A 85 7.75 -3.48 16.75
CA VAL A 85 8.16 -2.97 15.44
C VAL A 85 8.99 -1.71 15.59
N LYS A 86 10.22 -1.73 15.07
CA LYS A 86 11.12 -0.58 14.93
C LYS A 86 11.11 -0.11 13.47
N ILE A 87 10.83 1.18 13.26
CA ILE A 87 10.90 1.77 11.92
C ILE A 87 12.35 2.10 11.60
N VAL A 88 12.83 1.56 10.48
CA VAL A 88 14.18 1.76 9.95
C VAL A 88 14.13 2.41 8.56
N SER A 89 15.28 2.85 8.05
CA SER A 89 15.41 3.26 6.65
C SER A 89 15.41 2.02 5.74
N PHE A 90 14.97 2.20 4.47
CA PHE A 90 15.07 1.12 3.48
C PHE A 90 16.52 0.85 3.02
N ASP A 91 17.48 1.72 3.38
CA ASP A 91 18.93 1.52 3.16
C ASP A 91 19.59 0.71 4.30
N GLU A 92 18.87 0.49 5.40
CA GLU A 92 19.30 -0.35 6.52
C GLU A 92 18.77 -1.78 6.36
N ASN A 93 19.29 -2.72 7.14
CA ASN A 93 18.72 -4.06 7.21
C ASN A 93 17.30 -4.00 7.79
N TYR A 94 16.32 -4.50 7.04
CA TYR A 94 14.93 -4.60 7.46
C TYR A 94 14.39 -6.01 7.23
N ASP A 95 13.47 -6.42 8.09
CA ASP A 95 12.79 -7.72 8.00
C ASP A 95 11.57 -7.63 7.10
N TYR A 96 10.85 -6.50 7.18
CA TYR A 96 9.64 -6.22 6.41
C TYR A 96 9.67 -4.82 5.83
N ILE A 97 8.98 -4.67 4.69
CA ILE A 97 8.73 -3.35 4.10
C ILE A 97 7.23 -3.14 3.88
N ILE A 98 6.71 -2.01 4.39
CA ILE A 98 5.33 -1.58 4.18
C ILE A 98 5.28 -0.57 3.05
N MET A 99 4.36 -0.77 2.11
CA MET A 99 4.34 -0.01 0.87
C MET A 99 2.94 0.37 0.40
N THR A 100 2.84 1.52 -0.27
CA THR A 100 1.76 1.84 -1.23
C THR A 100 2.36 1.88 -2.64
N ASN A 101 1.52 1.96 -3.68
CA ASN A 101 1.99 2.03 -5.06
C ASN A 101 2.46 3.43 -5.49
N ARG A 102 2.93 4.24 -4.55
CA ARG A 102 3.53 5.54 -4.92
C ARG A 102 4.80 5.35 -5.71
N VAL A 103 5.03 6.33 -6.58
CA VAL A 103 6.29 6.41 -7.32
C VAL A 103 7.46 6.50 -6.35
N PHE A 104 8.42 5.60 -6.54
CA PHE A 104 9.68 5.62 -5.81
C PHE A 104 10.61 6.63 -6.49
N TRP A 105 10.76 7.78 -5.87
CA TRP A 105 11.67 8.80 -6.37
C TRP A 105 13.10 8.48 -5.95
N ASN A 106 13.93 8.14 -6.92
CA ASN A 106 15.36 8.01 -6.74
C ASN A 106 16.07 9.14 -7.53
N SER A 107 17.04 9.81 -6.94
CA SER A 107 17.82 10.89 -7.56
C SER A 107 18.51 10.49 -8.88
N ASN A 108 18.63 9.19 -9.17
CA ASN A 108 19.22 8.65 -10.38
C ASN A 108 18.25 8.52 -11.56
N VAL A 109 16.95 8.75 -11.36
CA VAL A 109 15.96 8.64 -12.44
C VAL A 109 15.99 9.92 -13.27
N LYS A 110 16.49 9.82 -14.50
CA LYS A 110 16.58 10.94 -15.44
C LYS A 110 15.31 11.14 -16.28
N ASN A 111 14.49 10.11 -16.45
CA ASN A 111 13.30 10.15 -17.28
C ASN A 111 12.06 9.68 -16.50
N LEU A 112 10.93 10.38 -16.68
CA LEU A 112 9.63 10.02 -16.09
C LEU A 112 9.14 8.61 -16.51
N LYS A 113 9.62 8.09 -17.64
CA LYS A 113 9.25 6.76 -18.13
C LYS A 113 9.90 5.61 -17.34
N ASP A 114 10.96 5.91 -16.61
CA ASP A 114 11.75 4.94 -15.84
C ASP A 114 11.36 4.95 -14.34
N LEU A 115 10.25 5.63 -14.02
CA LEU A 115 9.75 5.70 -12.65
C LEU A 115 9.09 4.38 -12.25
N ASN A 116 9.71 3.68 -11.33
CA ASN A 116 9.15 2.51 -10.68
C ASN A 116 8.29 2.92 -9.49
N THR A 117 7.25 2.15 -9.22
CA THR A 117 6.52 2.29 -7.95
C THR A 117 7.27 1.58 -6.83
N CYS A 118 6.88 1.87 -5.57
CA CYS A 118 7.40 1.12 -4.43
C CYS A 118 7.18 -0.40 -4.60
N PHE A 119 6.07 -0.81 -5.24
CA PHE A 119 5.78 -2.22 -5.49
C PHE A 119 6.75 -2.88 -6.47
N ASP A 120 7.26 -2.11 -7.44
CA ASP A 120 8.21 -2.62 -8.44
C ASP A 120 9.64 -2.59 -7.92
N GLN A 121 9.96 -1.59 -7.08
CA GLN A 121 11.31 -1.38 -6.57
C GLN A 121 11.74 -2.42 -5.53
N PHE A 122 10.83 -2.86 -4.67
CA PHE A 122 11.16 -3.77 -3.58
C PHE A 122 10.53 -5.14 -3.83
N SER A 123 11.36 -6.15 -4.07
CA SER A 123 10.96 -7.55 -4.19
C SER A 123 10.74 -8.19 -2.82
N GLY A 124 10.27 -9.44 -2.79
CA GLY A 124 10.07 -10.23 -1.58
C GLY A 124 8.69 -10.88 -1.51
N ASN A 125 8.49 -11.73 -0.53
CA ASN A 125 7.24 -12.44 -0.34
C ASN A 125 6.17 -11.54 0.29
N THR A 126 5.01 -11.39 -0.37
CA THR A 126 3.90 -10.60 0.18
C THR A 126 3.24 -11.37 1.32
N ILE A 127 3.37 -10.87 2.54
CA ILE A 127 2.78 -11.47 3.75
C ILE A 127 1.38 -10.92 4.05
N SER A 128 1.10 -9.69 3.67
CA SER A 128 -0.20 -9.05 3.88
C SER A 128 -0.48 -8.02 2.78
N SER A 129 -1.74 -7.86 2.41
CA SER A 129 -2.16 -6.84 1.45
C SER A 129 -3.59 -6.36 1.69
N VAL A 130 -3.85 -5.11 1.35
CA VAL A 130 -5.19 -4.53 1.26
C VAL A 130 -5.54 -4.33 -0.20
N LYS A 131 -6.65 -4.96 -0.62
CA LYS A 131 -7.15 -4.88 -2.00
C LYS A 131 -8.62 -4.49 -2.01
N ARG A 132 -9.04 -3.77 -3.05
CA ARG A 132 -10.46 -3.50 -3.36
C ARG A 132 -10.69 -3.73 -4.85
N ARG A 133 -11.67 -4.56 -5.19
CA ARG A 133 -11.96 -4.97 -6.59
C ARG A 133 -10.71 -5.42 -7.37
N GLY A 134 -9.79 -6.12 -6.71
CA GLY A 134 -8.51 -6.54 -7.30
C GLY A 134 -7.43 -5.45 -7.37
N LEU A 135 -7.75 -4.18 -7.10
CA LEU A 135 -6.75 -3.12 -6.98
C LEU A 135 -6.00 -3.24 -5.65
N THR A 136 -4.68 -3.37 -5.72
CA THR A 136 -3.81 -3.37 -4.55
C THR A 136 -3.58 -1.92 -4.10
N LEU A 137 -3.95 -1.61 -2.86
CA LEU A 137 -3.80 -0.30 -2.24
C LEU A 137 -2.48 -0.21 -1.46
N SER A 138 -2.24 -1.20 -0.61
CA SER A 138 -1.02 -1.31 0.19
C SER A 138 -0.68 -2.77 0.44
N LEU A 139 0.58 -3.02 0.73
CA LEU A 139 1.06 -4.36 1.06
C LEU A 139 2.29 -4.31 1.99
N ILE A 140 2.56 -5.45 2.62
CA ILE A 140 3.80 -5.70 3.36
C ILE A 140 4.50 -6.89 2.70
N ARG A 141 5.79 -6.73 2.44
CA ARG A 141 6.67 -7.81 2.00
C ARG A 141 7.69 -8.15 3.06
N SER A 142 8.01 -9.42 3.16
CA SER A 142 9.17 -9.92 3.90
C SER A 142 10.41 -9.81 3.01
N ASN A 143 11.51 -9.34 3.59
CA ASN A 143 12.83 -9.33 2.95
C ASN A 143 13.56 -10.67 3.15
N ILE A 144 12.99 -11.58 3.91
CA ILE A 144 13.55 -12.92 4.15
C ILE A 144 13.31 -13.74 2.87
N ILE A 145 14.37 -14.08 2.20
CA ILE A 145 14.43 -15.00 1.05
C ILE A 145 14.44 -16.42 1.60
#